data_9d9e111d5fa5f723e7c401f3e7fc5f6c
#
_entry.id   9d9e111d5fa5f723e7c401f3e7fc5f6c
#
_cell.length_a   1.000
_cell.length_b   1.000
_cell.length_c   1.000
_cell.angle_alpha   90.00
_cell.angle_beta   90.00
_cell.angle_gamma   90.00
#
_symmetry.space_group_name_H-M   'P 1'
#
loop_
_entity.id
_entity.type
_entity.pdbx_description
1 polymer ?
#
loop_
_entity_poly.entity_id
_entity_poly.type
_entity_poly.pdbx_seq_one_letter_code
_entity_poly.pdbx_strand_id
1 'polypeptide(L)'
;MNPAKVYYTDLRTRDGDNLPKKLQRLIRAAGIADIDMEKKFVAIKLHFGEPGNLSFLRPNYAKAVADVVKELGGIPFLTDCNTLYVGRRKHALEHLEAAQENGFSPLSTGCQIIIADGLKGTDEVEVPVEGGEYVTAAKIGRA
;
A
#
# COMPACT_ATOMS: atom_id res chain seq x y z
N MET A 1 -1.53 16.67 -24.51
CA MET A 1 -1.00 15.91 -23.35
C MET A 1 -0.34 14.65 -23.88
N ASN A 2 0.86 14.32 -23.43
CA ASN A 2 1.44 13.02 -23.75
C ASN A 2 0.69 11.93 -22.97
N PRO A 3 0.35 10.78 -23.59
CA PRO A 3 -0.32 9.69 -22.89
C PRO A 3 0.55 9.15 -21.76
N ALA A 4 -0.08 8.79 -20.64
CA ALA A 4 0.61 8.15 -19.53
C ALA A 4 1.14 6.77 -19.94
N LYS A 5 2.36 6.44 -19.52
CA LYS A 5 2.94 5.12 -19.75
C LYS A 5 2.31 4.11 -18.79
N VAL A 6 1.88 2.97 -19.31
CA VAL A 6 1.39 1.82 -18.54
C VAL A 6 2.39 0.70 -18.61
N TYR A 7 2.80 0.20 -17.46
CA TYR A 7 3.72 -0.94 -17.34
C TYR A 7 2.92 -2.19 -16.99
N TYR A 8 3.08 -3.24 -17.77
CA TYR A 8 2.31 -4.47 -17.65
C TYR A 8 3.21 -5.71 -17.64
N THR A 9 2.83 -6.71 -16.86
CA THR A 9 3.37 -8.07 -16.94
C THR A 9 2.25 -9.08 -16.75
N ASP A 10 2.37 -10.25 -17.38
CA ASP A 10 1.43 -11.36 -17.21
C ASP A 10 1.73 -12.17 -15.93
N LEU A 11 0.88 -13.15 -15.62
CA LEU A 11 1.04 -14.04 -14.47
C LEU A 11 1.86 -15.31 -14.76
N ARG A 12 2.45 -15.45 -15.96
CA ARG A 12 3.29 -16.60 -16.29
C ARG A 12 4.59 -16.54 -15.52
N THR A 13 5.04 -17.67 -15.02
CA THR A 13 6.29 -17.82 -14.27
C THR A 13 7.24 -18.78 -14.98
N ARG A 14 8.53 -18.69 -14.66
CA ARG A 14 9.59 -19.59 -15.09
C ARG A 14 10.43 -19.95 -13.88
N ASP A 15 11.26 -20.98 -14.02
CA ASP A 15 12.22 -21.33 -12.98
C ASP A 15 13.11 -20.12 -12.63
N GLY A 16 13.20 -19.86 -11.34
CA GLY A 16 13.96 -18.71 -10.82
C GLY A 16 13.29 -17.34 -10.99
N ASP A 17 12.13 -17.24 -11.69
CA ASP A 17 11.42 -16.00 -11.98
C ASP A 17 9.93 -16.07 -11.56
N ASN A 18 9.68 -15.93 -10.26
CA ASN A 18 8.35 -15.97 -9.65
C ASN A 18 7.62 -14.61 -9.74
N LEU A 19 6.32 -14.59 -9.38
CA LEU A 19 5.50 -13.37 -9.43
C LEU A 19 6.03 -12.21 -8.56
N PRO A 20 6.51 -12.41 -7.32
CA PRO A 20 7.16 -11.35 -6.56
C PRO A 20 8.37 -10.72 -7.28
N LYS A 21 9.26 -11.52 -7.86
CA LYS A 21 10.38 -11.01 -8.64
C LYS A 21 9.94 -10.25 -9.90
N LYS A 22 8.89 -10.74 -10.58
CA LYS A 22 8.30 -10.03 -11.72
C LYS A 22 7.75 -8.67 -11.30
N LEU A 23 7.05 -8.60 -10.17
CA LEU A 23 6.56 -7.33 -9.61
C LEU A 23 7.72 -6.37 -9.31
N GLN A 24 8.77 -6.84 -8.65
CA GLN A 24 9.94 -6.01 -8.35
C GLN A 24 10.59 -5.43 -9.62
N ARG A 25 10.73 -6.23 -10.69
CA ARG A 25 11.22 -5.71 -11.97
C ARG A 25 10.27 -4.70 -12.61
N LEU A 26 8.96 -4.96 -12.53
CA LEU A 26 7.93 -4.09 -13.11
C LEU A 26 7.93 -2.71 -12.46
N ILE A 27 7.96 -2.64 -11.13
CA ILE A 27 7.97 -1.36 -10.42
C ILE A 27 9.30 -0.59 -10.61
N ARG A 28 10.42 -1.30 -10.77
CA ARG A 28 11.70 -0.66 -11.14
C ARG A 28 11.65 -0.10 -12.55
N ALA A 29 11.12 -0.86 -13.51
CA ALA A 29 10.92 -0.38 -14.88
C ALA A 29 9.95 0.82 -14.94
N ALA A 30 8.99 0.89 -14.01
CA ALA A 30 8.07 2.01 -13.87
C ALA A 30 8.68 3.26 -13.20
N GLY A 31 9.93 3.18 -12.73
CA GLY A 31 10.66 4.34 -12.21
C GLY A 31 10.60 4.50 -10.68
N ILE A 32 10.27 3.46 -9.91
CA ILE A 32 10.25 3.57 -8.44
C ILE A 32 11.62 3.99 -7.87
N ALA A 33 12.71 3.67 -8.57
CA ALA A 33 14.07 4.03 -8.15
C ALA A 33 14.39 5.53 -8.36
N ASP A 34 13.57 6.25 -9.12
CA ASP A 34 13.73 7.70 -9.35
C ASP A 34 13.16 8.52 -8.18
N ILE A 35 12.44 7.87 -7.25
CA ILE A 35 11.90 8.49 -6.05
C ILE A 35 12.98 8.49 -4.97
N ASP A 36 13.32 9.68 -4.45
CA ASP A 36 14.23 9.80 -3.31
C ASP A 36 13.58 9.26 -2.02
N MET A 37 13.98 8.05 -1.64
CA MET A 37 13.48 7.34 -0.45
C MET A 37 14.52 7.24 0.68
N GLU A 38 15.75 7.67 0.45
CA GLU A 38 16.85 7.49 1.41
C GLU A 38 16.50 8.06 2.78
N LYS A 39 16.48 7.19 3.80
CA LYS A 39 16.13 7.50 5.21
C LYS A 39 14.73 8.08 5.42
N LYS A 40 13.82 7.93 4.46
CA LYS A 40 12.44 8.42 4.56
C LYS A 40 11.48 7.31 4.94
N PHE A 41 10.45 7.64 5.70
CA PHE A 41 9.30 6.76 5.89
C PHE A 41 8.50 6.68 4.58
N VAL A 42 8.23 5.46 4.13
CA VAL A 42 7.53 5.19 2.87
C VAL A 42 6.25 4.43 3.15
N ALA A 43 5.12 5.09 2.99
CA ALA A 43 3.80 4.51 3.13
C ALA A 43 3.46 3.66 1.89
N ILE A 44 3.25 2.36 2.09
CA ILE A 44 2.74 1.46 1.06
C ILE A 44 1.24 1.27 1.33
N LYS A 45 0.42 2.04 0.61
CA LYS A 45 -1.03 1.98 0.74
C LYS A 45 -1.59 0.78 -0.03
N LEU A 46 -2.38 -0.05 0.65
CA LEU A 46 -3.11 -1.16 0.04
C LEU A 46 -4.37 -1.46 0.85
N HIS A 47 -5.29 -2.18 0.22
CA HIS A 47 -6.47 -2.72 0.89
C HIS A 47 -6.10 -4.07 1.54
N PHE A 48 -6.27 -4.18 2.86
CA PHE A 48 -5.92 -5.41 3.60
C PHE A 48 -6.94 -6.55 3.44
N GLY A 49 -8.02 -6.34 2.70
CA GLY A 49 -9.12 -7.30 2.51
C GLY A 49 -10.20 -7.16 3.56
N GLU A 50 -11.41 -7.57 3.18
CA GLU A 50 -12.53 -7.73 4.11
C GLU A 50 -12.54 -9.17 4.66
N PRO A 51 -12.91 -9.39 5.92
CA PRO A 51 -13.06 -10.73 6.46
C PRO A 51 -14.01 -11.59 5.59
N GLY A 52 -13.53 -12.79 5.23
CA GLY A 52 -14.28 -13.70 4.36
C GLY A 52 -14.17 -13.43 2.85
N ASN A 53 -13.61 -12.32 2.41
CA ASN A 53 -13.33 -12.04 1.01
C ASN A 53 -11.86 -12.36 0.69
N LEU A 54 -11.62 -13.19 -0.31
CA LEU A 54 -10.27 -13.59 -0.75
C LEU A 54 -9.75 -12.78 -1.95
N SER A 55 -10.53 -11.83 -2.46
CA SER A 55 -10.17 -10.98 -3.60
C SER A 55 -9.38 -9.75 -3.16
N PHE A 56 -8.20 -9.95 -2.59
CA PHE A 56 -7.25 -8.89 -2.21
C PHE A 56 -5.82 -9.28 -2.59
N LEU A 57 -4.93 -8.31 -2.69
CA LEU A 57 -3.51 -8.57 -2.96
C LEU A 57 -2.88 -9.31 -1.78
N ARG A 58 -2.21 -10.43 -2.07
CA ARG A 58 -1.59 -11.25 -1.04
C ARG A 58 -0.41 -10.54 -0.37
N PRO A 59 -0.14 -10.82 0.93
CA PRO A 59 0.99 -10.23 1.67
C PRO A 59 2.36 -10.36 0.96
N ASN A 60 2.54 -11.42 0.17
CA ASN A 60 3.76 -11.66 -0.61
C ASN A 60 4.07 -10.51 -1.61
N TYR A 61 3.03 -9.90 -2.20
CA TYR A 61 3.22 -8.76 -3.09
C TYR A 61 3.58 -7.49 -2.31
N ALA A 62 2.93 -7.27 -1.16
CA ALA A 62 3.30 -6.17 -0.27
C ALA A 62 4.75 -6.29 0.20
N LYS A 63 5.17 -7.51 0.59
CA LYS A 63 6.57 -7.81 0.92
C LYS A 63 7.52 -7.47 -0.23
N ALA A 64 7.20 -7.89 -1.45
CA ALA A 64 8.04 -7.63 -2.61
C ALA A 64 8.26 -6.13 -2.85
N VAL A 65 7.23 -5.31 -2.64
CA VAL A 65 7.35 -3.83 -2.71
C VAL A 65 8.17 -3.29 -1.55
N ALA A 66 7.90 -3.74 -0.32
CA ALA A 66 8.63 -3.33 0.88
C ALA A 66 10.14 -3.64 0.77
N ASP A 67 10.50 -4.79 0.21
CA ASP A 67 11.90 -5.17 -0.01
C ASP A 67 12.59 -4.18 -0.99
N VAL A 68 11.91 -3.79 -2.07
CA VAL A 68 12.45 -2.79 -3.01
C VAL A 68 12.63 -1.43 -2.34
N VAL A 69 11.68 -0.98 -1.53
CA VAL A 69 11.78 0.27 -0.77
C VAL A 69 13.00 0.25 0.16
N LYS A 70 13.21 -0.86 0.89
CA LYS A 70 14.39 -1.04 1.76
C LYS A 70 15.70 -1.01 0.98
N GLU A 71 15.77 -1.67 -0.17
CA GLU A 71 16.94 -1.65 -1.05
C GLU A 71 17.28 -0.25 -1.57
N LEU A 72 16.26 0.63 -1.68
CA LEU A 72 16.40 2.04 -2.04
C LEU A 72 16.65 2.96 -0.82
N GLY A 73 16.93 2.39 0.36
CA GLY A 73 17.24 3.14 1.59
C GLY A 73 16.03 3.66 2.34
N GLY A 74 14.81 3.36 1.91
CA GLY A 74 13.56 3.78 2.57
C GLY A 74 13.18 2.92 3.76
N ILE A 75 12.31 3.46 4.62
CA ILE A 75 11.76 2.79 5.80
C ILE A 75 10.26 2.51 5.52
N PRO A 76 9.92 1.33 4.95
CA PRO A 76 8.54 1.04 4.55
C PRO A 76 7.65 0.69 5.72
N PHE A 77 6.39 1.08 5.63
CA PHE A 77 5.28 0.56 6.42
C PHE A 77 4.05 0.37 5.54
N LEU A 78 3.20 -0.60 5.89
CA LEU A 78 1.92 -0.81 5.22
C LEU A 78 0.86 0.07 5.86
N THR A 79 -0.05 0.59 5.06
CA THR A 79 -1.12 1.45 5.56
C THR A 79 -2.42 1.31 4.77
N ASP A 80 -3.51 1.63 5.45
CA ASP A 80 -4.83 1.92 4.89
C ASP A 80 -5.53 2.91 5.83
N CYS A 81 -6.68 3.44 5.44
CA CYS A 81 -7.55 4.24 6.29
C CYS A 81 -8.78 3.44 6.73
N ASN A 82 -9.38 3.81 7.85
CA ASN A 82 -10.62 3.22 8.32
C ASN A 82 -11.76 3.45 7.32
N THR A 83 -12.73 2.55 7.29
CA THR A 83 -13.84 2.65 6.34
C THR A 83 -14.95 3.57 6.88
N LEU A 84 -15.62 4.28 5.97
CA LEU A 84 -16.79 5.10 6.31
C LEU A 84 -18.04 4.24 6.58
N TYR A 85 -18.12 3.06 5.99
CA TYR A 85 -19.20 2.11 6.22
C TYR A 85 -18.97 1.25 7.46
N VAL A 86 -20.02 0.69 7.99
CA VAL A 86 -19.99 -0.22 9.15
C VAL A 86 -19.39 -1.56 8.73
N GLY A 87 -18.33 -1.99 9.43
CA GLY A 87 -17.63 -3.24 9.20
C GLY A 87 -16.43 -3.36 10.12
N ARG A 88 -15.67 -4.44 9.98
CA ARG A 88 -14.49 -4.72 10.82
C ARG A 88 -13.27 -3.85 10.52
N ARG A 89 -13.37 -2.93 9.57
CA ARG A 89 -12.33 -1.93 9.29
C ARG A 89 -12.78 -0.50 9.66
N LYS A 90 -13.79 -0.40 10.56
CA LYS A 90 -14.38 0.86 11.01
C LYS A 90 -13.46 1.64 11.97
N HIS A 91 -12.62 0.96 12.72
CA HIS A 91 -11.63 1.55 13.61
C HIS A 91 -10.32 0.75 13.61
N ALA A 92 -9.22 1.38 13.98
CA ALA A 92 -7.88 0.84 13.78
C ALA A 92 -7.66 -0.54 14.42
N LEU A 93 -8.26 -0.85 15.57
CA LEU A 93 -8.03 -2.14 16.24
C LEU A 93 -8.61 -3.30 15.41
N GLU A 94 -9.90 -3.24 15.08
CA GLU A 94 -10.52 -4.26 14.23
C GLU A 94 -9.94 -4.27 12.80
N HIS A 95 -9.50 -3.12 12.30
CA HIS A 95 -8.83 -3.04 11.00
C HIS A 95 -7.50 -3.79 11.00
N LEU A 96 -6.71 -3.67 12.07
CA LEU A 96 -5.47 -4.43 12.24
C LEU A 96 -5.74 -5.93 12.42
N GLU A 97 -6.78 -6.30 13.16
CA GLU A 97 -7.22 -7.69 13.30
C GLU A 97 -7.59 -8.29 11.94
N ALA A 98 -8.41 -7.57 11.14
CA ALA A 98 -8.77 -8.00 9.78
C ALA A 98 -7.54 -8.15 8.88
N ALA A 99 -6.57 -7.25 8.97
CA ALA A 99 -5.32 -7.36 8.24
C ALA A 99 -4.54 -8.64 8.64
N GLN A 100 -4.46 -8.91 9.95
CA GLN A 100 -3.76 -10.11 10.46
C GLN A 100 -4.47 -11.42 10.06
N GLU A 101 -5.79 -11.46 10.13
CA GLU A 101 -6.60 -12.60 9.65
C GLU A 101 -6.37 -12.88 8.16
N ASN A 102 -6.15 -11.85 7.36
CA ASN A 102 -5.81 -11.95 5.95
C ASN A 102 -4.31 -12.17 5.67
N GLY A 103 -3.52 -12.42 6.73
CA GLY A 103 -2.12 -12.80 6.67
C GLY A 103 -1.13 -11.64 6.61
N PHE A 104 -1.58 -10.39 6.74
CA PHE A 104 -0.69 -9.24 6.84
C PHE A 104 -0.15 -9.08 8.26
N SER A 105 1.15 -9.13 8.40
CA SER A 105 1.84 -8.93 9.67
C SER A 105 3.29 -8.50 9.43
N PRO A 106 4.00 -7.96 10.41
CA PRO A 106 5.43 -7.68 10.28
C PRO A 106 6.26 -8.91 9.92
N LEU A 107 5.83 -10.11 10.32
CA LEU A 107 6.51 -11.36 9.99
C LEU A 107 6.33 -11.74 8.51
N SER A 108 5.12 -11.58 7.96
CA SER A 108 4.82 -11.96 6.59
C SER A 108 5.28 -10.94 5.57
N THR A 109 5.27 -9.64 5.92
CA THR A 109 5.54 -8.53 5.00
C THR A 109 6.90 -7.87 5.22
N GLY A 110 7.51 -8.07 6.39
CA GLY A 110 8.80 -7.50 6.75
C GLY A 110 8.75 -6.01 7.15
N CYS A 111 7.57 -5.43 7.32
CA CYS A 111 7.40 -4.05 7.80
C CYS A 111 6.12 -3.91 8.64
N GLN A 112 6.06 -2.85 9.44
CA GLN A 112 4.93 -2.59 10.35
C GLN A 112 3.68 -2.16 9.59
N ILE A 113 2.52 -2.27 10.26
CA ILE A 113 1.23 -1.81 9.75
C ILE A 113 0.78 -0.64 10.63
N ILE A 114 0.42 0.47 10.00
CA ILE A 114 -0.11 1.67 10.67
C ILE A 114 -1.40 2.07 9.96
N ILE A 115 -2.50 2.23 10.72
CA ILE A 115 -3.73 2.79 10.17
C ILE A 115 -3.59 4.30 10.15
N ALA A 116 -3.59 4.87 8.94
CA ALA A 116 -3.11 6.23 8.68
C ALA A 116 -3.97 7.35 9.29
N ASP A 117 -5.27 7.13 9.44
CA ASP A 117 -6.24 8.09 9.98
C ASP A 117 -6.56 7.89 11.46
N GLY A 118 -5.68 7.16 12.17
CA GLY A 118 -5.75 6.97 13.62
C GLY A 118 -6.84 6.00 14.07
N LEU A 119 -7.11 6.02 15.39
CA LEU A 119 -7.99 5.02 16.02
C LEU A 119 -9.41 5.01 15.45
N LYS A 120 -9.97 6.19 15.15
CA LYS A 120 -11.38 6.38 14.76
C LYS A 120 -11.58 6.96 13.37
N GLY A 121 -10.53 7.05 12.55
CA GLY A 121 -10.62 7.64 11.22
C GLY A 121 -10.76 9.16 11.22
N THR A 122 -10.17 9.84 12.18
CA THR A 122 -10.30 11.30 12.35
C THR A 122 -8.97 12.04 12.36
N ASP A 123 -7.84 11.30 12.29
CA ASP A 123 -6.51 11.89 12.20
C ASP A 123 -6.12 12.11 10.73
N GLU A 124 -6.65 13.20 10.18
CA GLU A 124 -6.56 13.54 8.76
C GLU A 124 -5.90 14.90 8.55
N VAL A 125 -5.38 15.12 7.36
CA VAL A 125 -4.94 16.40 6.83
C VAL A 125 -5.65 16.68 5.51
N GLU A 126 -6.06 17.92 5.31
CA GLU A 126 -6.60 18.36 4.01
C GLU A 126 -5.47 18.70 3.05
N VAL A 127 -5.52 18.11 1.86
CA VAL A 127 -4.58 18.36 0.77
C VAL A 127 -5.35 18.97 -0.39
N PRO A 128 -4.92 20.15 -0.92
CA PRO A 128 -5.55 20.76 -2.09
C PRO A 128 -5.48 19.82 -3.31
N VAL A 129 -6.59 19.73 -4.04
CA VAL A 129 -6.66 18.99 -5.32
C VAL A 129 -6.64 20.00 -6.46
N GLU A 130 -5.57 20.01 -7.23
CA GLU A 130 -5.45 20.89 -8.40
C GLU A 130 -6.31 20.37 -9.56
N GLY A 131 -7.02 21.30 -10.22
CA GLY A 131 -7.84 21.01 -11.40
C GLY A 131 -9.16 20.28 -11.11
N GLY A 132 -9.55 20.15 -9.85
CA GLY A 132 -10.85 19.59 -9.46
C GLY A 132 -11.98 20.60 -9.63
N GLU A 133 -13.01 20.26 -10.41
CA GLU A 133 -14.19 21.12 -10.57
C GLU A 133 -15.14 21.01 -9.34
N TYR A 134 -15.30 19.82 -8.80
CA TYR A 134 -16.24 19.53 -7.69
C TYR A 134 -15.53 19.17 -6.38
N VAL A 135 -14.30 18.70 -6.45
CA VAL A 135 -13.49 18.34 -5.27
C VAL A 135 -12.23 19.20 -5.27
N THR A 136 -12.17 20.15 -4.35
CA THR A 136 -11.05 21.10 -4.22
C THR A 136 -10.03 20.70 -3.14
N ALA A 137 -10.39 19.74 -2.28
CA ALA A 137 -9.50 19.18 -1.25
C ALA A 137 -9.80 17.70 -1.03
N ALA A 138 -8.77 16.93 -0.70
CA ALA A 138 -8.86 15.53 -0.27
C ALA A 138 -8.41 15.42 1.18
N LYS A 139 -9.12 14.62 1.98
CA LYS A 139 -8.69 14.23 3.33
C LYS A 139 -7.81 13.01 3.26
N ILE A 140 -6.63 13.11 3.82
CA ILE A 140 -5.62 12.05 3.80
C ILE A 140 -5.24 11.74 5.25
N GLY A 141 -5.16 10.46 5.61
CA GLY A 141 -4.67 10.03 6.92
C GLY A 141 -3.24 10.52 7.16
N ARG A 142 -2.94 10.95 8.36
CA ARG A 142 -1.74 11.72 8.70
C ARG A 142 -0.48 10.87 8.90
N ALA A 143 -0.61 9.55 9.05
CA ALA A 143 0.54 8.66 9.25
C ALA A 143 1.50 8.57 8.05
#